data_2bf85ee77c3db81a3652eac557475050
#
_entry.id   2bf85ee77c3db81a3652eac557475050
#
_cell.length_a   1.000
_cell.length_b   1.000
_cell.length_c   1.000
_cell.angle_alpha   90.00
_cell.angle_beta   90.00
_cell.angle_gamma   90.00
#
_symmetry.space_group_name_H-M   'P 1'
#
loop_
_entity.id
_entity.type
_entity.pdbx_description
1 polymer ?
#
loop_
_entity_poly.entity_id
_entity_poly.type
_entity_poly.pdbx_seq_one_letter_code
_entity_poly.pdbx_strand_id
1 'polypeptide(L)'
;MTERVPDPWRSVLDWVLTIAIAIGVVLAIKAWVVNPYRIPSSSMEPTLHCAQPADGCRASLSDRVLANRFIYHFKDPERGDVIVFKTPPEAEKCQFGTGGGSTFVKRIVGLPGEKIRGQNGFVYIDGKKLDEPYLDGVRDRRDFPEQQIPDDDYFMMGDNRGQSCDSRDWGTVPRGNIIGEVFAVYWPPKRIGFR
;
A
#
# COMPACT_ATOMS: atom_id res chain seq x y z
N MET A 1 28.29 55.59 1.80
CA MET A 1 27.68 54.26 1.73
C MET A 1 26.77 54.26 0.50
N THR A 2 27.20 53.71 -0.60
CA THR A 2 26.42 53.58 -1.81
C THR A 2 25.61 52.28 -1.71
N GLU A 3 24.34 52.35 -1.35
CA GLU A 3 23.42 51.23 -1.50
C GLU A 3 23.33 50.88 -2.99
N ARG A 4 23.88 49.74 -3.37
CA ARG A 4 23.69 49.20 -4.71
C ARG A 4 22.22 48.75 -4.82
N VAL A 5 21.44 49.52 -5.56
CA VAL A 5 20.08 49.10 -5.98
C VAL A 5 20.23 47.74 -6.68
N PRO A 6 19.53 46.70 -6.26
CA PRO A 6 19.64 45.39 -6.90
C PRO A 6 19.19 45.51 -8.36
N ASP A 7 20.04 45.05 -9.27
CA ASP A 7 19.69 44.95 -10.69
C ASP A 7 18.43 44.08 -10.86
N PRO A 8 17.37 44.61 -11.47
CA PRO A 8 16.09 43.91 -11.56
C PRO A 8 16.21 42.54 -12.26
N TRP A 9 17.15 42.39 -13.18
CA TRP A 9 17.41 41.15 -13.87
C TRP A 9 18.05 40.09 -12.96
N ARG A 10 18.86 40.45 -12.01
CA ARG A 10 19.43 39.54 -11.01
C ARG A 10 18.32 38.98 -10.10
N SER A 11 17.44 39.84 -9.64
CA SER A 11 16.29 39.40 -8.83
C SER A 11 15.37 38.43 -9.60
N VAL A 12 15.11 38.70 -10.87
CA VAL A 12 14.30 37.78 -11.72
C VAL A 12 15.01 36.44 -11.91
N LEU A 13 16.32 36.44 -12.18
CA LEU A 13 17.10 35.22 -12.31
C LEU A 13 17.11 34.38 -11.03
N ASP A 14 17.27 35.03 -9.86
CA ASP A 14 17.27 34.38 -8.55
C ASP A 14 15.90 33.70 -8.27
N TRP A 15 14.82 34.39 -8.60
CA TRP A 15 13.45 33.81 -8.48
C TRP A 15 13.25 32.62 -9.44
N VAL A 16 13.64 32.76 -10.69
CA VAL A 16 13.56 31.68 -11.68
C VAL A 16 14.36 30.46 -11.23
N LEU A 17 15.59 30.67 -10.77
CA LEU A 17 16.45 29.61 -10.28
C LEU A 17 15.84 28.92 -9.04
N THR A 18 15.35 29.70 -8.09
CA THR A 18 14.72 29.18 -6.88
C THR A 18 13.49 28.31 -7.21
N ILE A 19 12.64 28.79 -8.11
CA ILE A 19 11.46 28.04 -8.58
C ILE A 19 11.88 26.75 -9.30
N ALA A 20 12.88 26.84 -10.19
CA ALA A 20 13.39 25.68 -10.91
C ALA A 20 13.96 24.61 -9.97
N ILE A 21 14.74 25.03 -8.96
CA ILE A 21 15.26 24.12 -7.93
C ILE A 21 14.13 23.51 -7.13
N ALA A 22 13.15 24.31 -6.69
CA ALA A 22 11.99 23.81 -5.94
C ALA A 22 11.20 22.76 -6.73
N ILE A 23 10.93 23.03 -8.01
CA ILE A 23 10.27 22.09 -8.91
C ILE A 23 11.13 20.82 -9.06
N GLY A 24 12.43 20.95 -9.28
CA GLY A 24 13.35 19.82 -9.39
C GLY A 24 13.34 18.92 -8.16
N VAL A 25 13.38 19.51 -6.96
CA VAL A 25 13.30 18.78 -5.69
C VAL A 25 11.97 18.07 -5.54
N VAL A 26 10.85 18.74 -5.83
CA VAL A 26 9.51 18.11 -5.77
C VAL A 26 9.39 16.93 -6.75
N LEU A 27 9.89 17.11 -7.97
CA LEU A 27 9.88 16.03 -8.97
C LEU A 27 10.78 14.86 -8.54
N ALA A 28 11.94 15.13 -7.96
CA ALA A 28 12.82 14.09 -7.43
C ALA A 28 12.16 13.31 -6.29
N ILE A 29 11.58 14.00 -5.31
CA ILE A 29 10.85 13.36 -4.20
C ILE A 29 9.71 12.49 -4.75
N LYS A 30 8.92 13.01 -5.69
CA LYS A 30 7.80 12.28 -6.29
C LYS A 30 8.25 11.09 -7.13
N ALA A 31 9.38 11.20 -7.81
CA ALA A 31 9.89 10.12 -8.65
C ALA A 31 10.51 8.97 -7.84
N TRP A 32 11.14 9.25 -6.71
CA TRP A 32 12.03 8.32 -6.02
C TRP A 32 11.56 7.91 -4.64
N VAL A 33 10.79 8.76 -3.94
CA VAL A 33 10.50 8.57 -2.52
C VAL A 33 9.05 8.22 -2.25
N VAL A 34 8.08 8.98 -2.76
CA VAL A 34 6.68 8.87 -2.38
C VAL A 34 5.75 8.88 -3.59
N ASN A 35 4.88 7.88 -3.67
CA ASN A 35 3.82 7.83 -4.68
C ASN A 35 2.43 7.90 -4.05
N PRO A 36 1.54 8.76 -4.59
CA PRO A 36 0.15 8.79 -4.20
C PRO A 36 -0.65 7.67 -4.90
N TYR A 37 -1.52 7.00 -4.15
CA TYR A 37 -2.48 6.01 -4.66
C TYR A 37 -3.88 6.33 -4.16
N ARG A 38 -4.89 5.95 -4.94
CA ARG A 38 -6.29 5.96 -4.54
C ARG A 38 -6.72 4.54 -4.25
N ILE A 39 -7.53 4.36 -3.20
CA ILE A 39 -8.09 3.05 -2.83
C ILE A 39 -9.40 2.83 -3.60
N PRO A 40 -9.43 1.93 -4.58
CA PRO A 40 -10.60 1.75 -5.45
C PRO A 40 -11.58 0.68 -4.95
N SER A 41 -11.15 -0.23 -4.06
CA SER A 41 -11.90 -1.41 -3.67
C SER A 41 -12.00 -1.59 -2.16
N SER A 42 -13.01 -2.37 -1.73
CA SER A 42 -13.29 -2.66 -0.32
C SER A 42 -12.33 -3.64 0.35
N SER A 43 -11.36 -4.19 -0.38
CA SER A 43 -10.51 -5.29 0.12
C SER A 43 -9.67 -4.95 1.37
N MET A 44 -9.45 -3.67 1.64
CA MET A 44 -8.69 -3.17 2.79
C MET A 44 -9.57 -2.47 3.85
N GLU A 45 -10.89 -2.55 3.71
CA GLU A 45 -11.80 -2.10 4.78
C GLU A 45 -11.61 -2.95 6.04
N PRO A 46 -11.66 -2.38 7.23
CA PRO A 46 -11.92 -0.97 7.56
C PRO A 46 -10.65 -0.09 7.60
N THR A 47 -9.47 -0.66 7.40
CA THR A 47 -8.19 0.07 7.50
C THR A 47 -8.08 1.20 6.48
N LEU A 48 -8.40 0.90 5.22
CA LEU A 48 -8.45 1.86 4.12
C LEU A 48 -9.82 1.83 3.47
N HIS A 49 -10.42 3.00 3.29
CA HIS A 49 -11.77 3.12 2.74
C HIS A 49 -11.79 3.36 1.24
N CYS A 50 -12.71 2.66 0.58
CA CYS A 50 -13.12 2.98 -0.79
C CYS A 50 -14.45 3.75 -0.81
N ALA A 51 -14.77 4.38 -1.94
CA ALA A 51 -15.99 5.18 -2.07
C ALA A 51 -17.15 4.38 -2.62
N GLN A 52 -18.34 4.59 -2.06
CA GLN A 52 -19.61 4.18 -2.67
C GLN A 52 -19.76 4.80 -4.08
N PRO A 53 -20.50 4.17 -5.01
CA PRO A 53 -21.35 2.99 -4.83
C PRO A 53 -20.64 1.63 -5.04
N ALA A 54 -19.30 1.57 -5.06
CA ALA A 54 -18.60 0.31 -5.25
C ALA A 54 -18.90 -0.69 -4.12
N ASP A 55 -19.02 -1.97 -4.47
CA ASP A 55 -19.41 -3.04 -3.56
C ASP A 55 -18.49 -3.14 -2.34
N GLY A 56 -19.12 -3.21 -1.16
CA GLY A 56 -18.42 -3.31 0.13
C GLY A 56 -17.75 -2.03 0.62
N CYS A 57 -17.82 -0.94 -0.16
CA CYS A 57 -17.29 0.35 0.25
C CYS A 57 -18.23 1.06 1.23
N ARG A 58 -17.66 1.56 2.33
CA ARG A 58 -18.43 2.15 3.44
C ARG A 58 -18.44 3.68 3.42
N ALA A 59 -17.46 4.30 2.77
CA ALA A 59 -17.27 5.75 2.78
C ALA A 59 -17.88 6.43 1.56
N SER A 60 -18.15 7.73 1.66
CA SER A 60 -18.54 8.58 0.52
C SER A 60 -17.34 9.00 -0.34
N LEU A 61 -16.14 8.99 0.22
CA LEU A 61 -14.89 9.36 -0.44
C LEU A 61 -13.83 8.28 -0.24
N SER A 62 -13.12 7.92 -1.32
CA SER A 62 -11.99 6.99 -1.24
C SER A 62 -10.80 7.63 -0.54
N ASP A 63 -10.12 6.83 0.27
CA ASP A 63 -8.83 7.21 0.81
C ASP A 63 -7.81 7.40 -0.33
N ARG A 64 -6.99 8.43 -0.17
CA ARG A 64 -5.77 8.61 -0.96
C ARG A 64 -4.59 8.46 -0.02
N VAL A 65 -3.72 7.55 -0.36
CA VAL A 65 -2.60 7.13 0.48
C VAL A 65 -1.28 7.52 -0.15
N LEU A 66 -0.27 7.69 0.68
CA LEU A 66 1.11 7.86 0.28
C LEU A 66 1.86 6.55 0.54
N ALA A 67 2.54 6.04 -0.47
CA ALA A 67 3.42 4.89 -0.34
C ALA A 67 4.89 5.32 -0.43
N ASN A 68 5.69 4.91 0.55
CA ASN A 68 7.12 5.12 0.61
C ASN A 68 7.83 4.00 -0.17
N ARG A 69 8.40 4.34 -1.32
CA ARG A 69 9.14 3.39 -2.16
C ARG A 69 10.57 3.17 -1.69
N PHE A 70 11.10 4.13 -0.95
CA PHE A 70 12.50 4.19 -0.58
C PHE A 70 12.83 3.35 0.66
N ILE A 71 11.85 3.12 1.53
CA ILE A 71 12.04 2.44 2.80
C ILE A 71 12.63 1.03 2.63
N TYR A 72 12.19 0.30 1.62
CA TYR A 72 12.59 -1.08 1.39
C TYR A 72 13.96 -1.24 0.68
N HIS A 73 14.69 -0.14 0.52
CA HIS A 73 16.13 -0.19 0.23
C HIS A 73 16.98 -0.32 1.51
N PHE A 74 16.39 -0.07 2.68
CA PHE A 74 17.09 -0.04 3.97
C PHE A 74 16.57 -1.06 4.98
N LYS A 75 15.33 -1.49 4.84
CA LYS A 75 14.75 -2.54 5.67
C LYS A 75 14.00 -3.55 4.80
N ASP A 76 13.80 -4.75 5.31
CA ASP A 76 12.91 -5.71 4.69
C ASP A 76 11.46 -5.40 5.08
N PRO A 77 10.48 -5.77 4.20
CA PRO A 77 9.08 -5.70 4.55
C PRO A 77 8.75 -6.58 5.76
N GLU A 78 7.97 -6.04 6.68
CA GLU A 78 7.61 -6.68 7.94
C GLU A 78 6.16 -7.17 7.93
N ARG A 79 5.85 -8.15 8.78
CA ARG A 79 4.47 -8.57 9.02
C ARG A 79 3.65 -7.42 9.58
N GLY A 80 2.50 -7.19 8.98
CA GLY A 80 1.61 -6.09 9.34
C GLY A 80 1.73 -4.87 8.44
N ASP A 81 2.82 -4.72 7.67
CA ASP A 81 2.96 -3.64 6.70
C ASP A 81 1.83 -3.68 5.68
N VAL A 82 1.21 -2.53 5.43
CA VAL A 82 0.29 -2.35 4.31
C VAL A 82 1.09 -1.87 3.11
N ILE A 83 1.11 -2.67 2.06
CA ILE A 83 1.98 -2.42 0.91
C ILE A 83 1.23 -2.25 -0.39
N VAL A 84 1.84 -1.46 -1.29
CA VAL A 84 1.50 -1.40 -2.71
C VAL A 84 2.47 -2.31 -3.45
N PHE A 85 1.95 -3.17 -4.33
CA PHE A 85 2.77 -4.11 -5.09
C PHE A 85 2.20 -4.34 -6.50
N LYS A 86 3.05 -4.79 -7.42
CA LYS A 86 2.64 -5.20 -8.77
C LYS A 86 1.83 -6.48 -8.67
N THR A 87 0.70 -6.49 -9.33
CA THR A 87 -0.20 -7.65 -9.38
C THR A 87 0.51 -8.83 -10.03
N PRO A 88 0.57 -10.02 -9.40
CA PRO A 88 1.08 -11.21 -10.04
C PRO A 88 0.12 -11.64 -11.17
N PRO A 89 0.63 -12.33 -12.23
CA PRO A 89 -0.20 -12.75 -13.37
C PRO A 89 -1.40 -13.60 -12.95
N GLU A 90 -1.25 -14.44 -11.95
CA GLU A 90 -2.29 -15.33 -11.43
C GLU A 90 -3.46 -14.57 -10.81
N ALA A 91 -3.27 -13.31 -10.47
CA ALA A 91 -4.30 -12.43 -9.90
C ALA A 91 -5.16 -11.71 -10.94
N GLU A 92 -4.96 -11.95 -12.25
CA GLU A 92 -5.80 -11.37 -13.30
C GLU A 92 -7.27 -11.73 -13.13
N LYS A 93 -7.58 -12.94 -12.65
CA LYS A 93 -8.94 -13.39 -12.32
C LYS A 93 -9.63 -12.56 -11.23
N CYS A 94 -8.87 -11.79 -10.45
CA CYS A 94 -9.37 -10.92 -9.39
C CYS A 94 -9.66 -9.49 -9.83
N GLN A 95 -9.43 -9.18 -11.10
CA GLN A 95 -9.68 -7.85 -11.66
C GLN A 95 -11.15 -7.71 -12.07
N PHE A 96 -12.04 -7.64 -11.11
CA PHE A 96 -13.45 -7.38 -11.40
C PHE A 96 -13.68 -5.93 -11.83
N GLY A 97 -13.87 -5.70 -13.14
CA GLY A 97 -14.74 -4.64 -13.69
C GLY A 97 -14.27 -3.19 -13.63
N THR A 98 -13.11 -2.86 -13.12
CA THR A 98 -12.63 -1.48 -13.10
C THR A 98 -11.21 -1.43 -13.61
N GLY A 99 -11.03 -1.10 -14.90
CA GLY A 99 -9.78 -0.76 -15.56
C GLY A 99 -8.52 -1.11 -14.78
N GLY A 100 -8.23 -2.41 -14.65
CA GLY A 100 -7.34 -2.95 -13.64
C GLY A 100 -5.97 -2.31 -13.73
N GLY A 101 -5.65 -1.50 -12.74
CA GLY A 101 -4.30 -1.06 -12.53
C GLY A 101 -3.41 -2.27 -12.25
N SER A 102 -2.18 -2.25 -12.73
CA SER A 102 -1.19 -3.29 -12.49
C SER A 102 -0.71 -3.36 -11.02
N THR A 103 -1.45 -2.79 -10.07
CA THR A 103 -1.05 -2.68 -8.66
C THR A 103 -2.20 -2.95 -7.70
N PHE A 104 -1.89 -3.70 -6.63
CA PHE A 104 -2.79 -3.93 -5.51
C PHE A 104 -2.24 -3.33 -4.21
N VAL A 105 -3.15 -3.14 -3.25
CA VAL A 105 -2.81 -2.78 -1.86
C VAL A 105 -3.32 -3.90 -0.96
N LYS A 106 -2.43 -4.52 -0.19
CA LYS A 106 -2.71 -5.59 0.77
C LYS A 106 -1.80 -5.49 1.97
N ARG A 107 -2.10 -6.27 3.02
CA ARG A 107 -1.26 -6.41 4.20
C ARG A 107 -0.38 -7.63 4.09
N ILE A 108 0.87 -7.50 4.52
CA ILE A 108 1.77 -8.65 4.70
C ILE A 108 1.30 -9.44 5.93
N VAL A 109 0.97 -10.70 5.71
CA VAL A 109 0.51 -11.62 6.77
C VAL A 109 1.51 -12.74 7.00
N GLY A 110 2.15 -13.24 5.94
CA GLY A 110 3.22 -14.24 6.04
C GLY A 110 4.54 -13.73 5.47
N LEU A 111 5.62 -14.11 6.10
CA LEU A 111 7.00 -13.73 5.75
C LEU A 111 7.72 -14.86 5.03
N PRO A 112 8.83 -14.56 4.31
CA PRO A 112 9.67 -15.57 3.68
C PRO A 112 10.05 -16.70 4.64
N GLY A 113 10.02 -17.94 4.16
CA GLY A 113 10.42 -19.13 4.90
C GLY A 113 9.41 -19.65 5.93
N GLU A 114 8.29 -18.97 6.16
CA GLU A 114 7.30 -19.40 7.14
C GLU A 114 6.26 -20.37 6.54
N LYS A 115 5.63 -21.16 7.42
CA LYS A 115 4.45 -21.95 7.08
C LYS A 115 3.19 -21.22 7.48
N ILE A 116 2.28 -21.06 6.53
CA ILE A 116 1.00 -20.36 6.76
C ILE A 116 -0.17 -21.29 6.47
N ARG A 117 -1.22 -21.24 7.31
CA ARG A 117 -2.51 -21.88 7.06
C ARG A 117 -3.66 -21.06 7.63
N GLY A 118 -4.86 -21.26 7.08
CA GLY A 118 -6.08 -20.68 7.60
C GLY A 118 -7.02 -21.75 8.13
N GLN A 119 -7.56 -21.55 9.34
CA GLN A 119 -8.53 -22.47 9.93
C GLN A 119 -9.54 -21.72 10.79
N ASN A 120 -10.83 -21.96 10.53
CA ASN A 120 -11.95 -21.35 11.26
C ASN A 120 -11.87 -19.80 11.32
N GLY A 121 -11.41 -19.19 10.24
CA GLY A 121 -11.26 -17.71 10.13
C GLY A 121 -10.03 -17.14 10.86
N PHE A 122 -9.13 -17.97 11.34
CA PHE A 122 -7.86 -17.57 11.94
C PHE A 122 -6.69 -17.97 11.05
N VAL A 123 -5.67 -17.13 11.03
CA VAL A 123 -4.40 -17.45 10.40
C VAL A 123 -3.43 -18.02 11.44
N TYR A 124 -2.67 -19.00 11.01
CA TYR A 124 -1.59 -19.62 11.80
C TYR A 124 -0.29 -19.52 11.04
N ILE A 125 0.75 -19.09 11.75
CA ILE A 125 2.13 -19.02 11.26
C ILE A 125 2.97 -20.01 12.10
N ASP A 126 3.64 -20.93 11.44
CA ASP A 126 4.44 -22.01 12.09
C ASP A 126 3.67 -22.71 13.22
N GLY A 127 2.39 -22.99 12.95
CA GLY A 127 1.48 -23.64 13.89
C GLY A 127 0.91 -22.74 15.01
N LYS A 128 1.37 -21.49 15.14
CA LYS A 128 0.90 -20.53 16.15
C LYS A 128 -0.16 -19.61 15.57
N LYS A 129 -1.25 -19.41 16.32
CA LYS A 129 -2.30 -18.47 15.93
C LYS A 129 -1.75 -17.04 15.87
N LEU A 130 -1.97 -16.38 14.73
CA LEU A 130 -1.59 -14.98 14.54
C LEU A 130 -2.60 -14.06 15.25
N ASP A 131 -2.09 -13.06 15.97
CA ASP A 131 -2.89 -11.95 16.48
C ASP A 131 -3.08 -10.89 15.40
N GLU A 132 -4.34 -10.54 15.13
CA GLU A 132 -4.71 -9.66 14.02
C GLU A 132 -5.70 -8.58 14.50
N PRO A 133 -5.24 -7.63 15.32
CA PRO A 133 -6.12 -6.61 15.91
C PRO A 133 -6.74 -5.66 14.87
N TYR A 134 -6.12 -5.53 13.71
CA TYR A 134 -6.59 -4.68 12.60
C TYR A 134 -7.86 -5.18 11.90
N LEU A 135 -8.30 -6.41 12.16
CA LEU A 135 -9.51 -6.97 11.56
C LEU A 135 -10.81 -6.50 12.21
N ASP A 136 -10.74 -5.77 13.32
CA ASP A 136 -11.90 -5.27 14.07
C ASP A 136 -12.99 -6.35 14.29
N GLY A 137 -12.57 -7.59 14.55
CA GLY A 137 -13.44 -8.74 14.79
C GLY A 137 -14.12 -9.35 13.54
N VAL A 138 -14.00 -8.72 12.39
CA VAL A 138 -14.57 -9.25 11.12
C VAL A 138 -13.63 -10.29 10.54
N ARG A 139 -14.07 -11.56 10.52
CA ARG A 139 -13.30 -12.68 9.99
C ARG A 139 -14.05 -13.41 8.89
N ASP A 140 -13.31 -13.86 7.91
CA ASP A 140 -13.78 -14.79 6.88
C ASP A 140 -13.62 -16.24 7.41
N ARG A 141 -14.56 -17.09 7.06
CA ARG A 141 -14.50 -18.52 7.43
C ARG A 141 -13.80 -19.38 6.38
N ARG A 142 -13.17 -18.80 5.37
CA ARG A 142 -12.41 -19.55 4.36
C ARG A 142 -11.17 -20.17 4.99
N ASP A 143 -11.14 -21.51 4.98
CA ASP A 143 -9.95 -22.25 5.34
C ASP A 143 -9.04 -22.39 4.12
N PHE A 144 -7.74 -22.44 4.36
CA PHE A 144 -6.76 -22.80 3.33
C PHE A 144 -5.68 -23.68 3.92
N PRO A 145 -5.14 -24.65 3.13
CA PRO A 145 -4.18 -25.63 3.61
C PRO A 145 -2.87 -24.97 4.01
N GLU A 146 -2.10 -25.68 4.84
CA GLU A 146 -0.75 -25.27 5.17
C GLU A 146 0.13 -25.27 3.93
N GLN A 147 0.86 -24.18 3.74
CA GLN A 147 1.80 -24.02 2.65
C GLN A 147 3.06 -23.30 3.15
N GLN A 148 4.19 -23.67 2.55
CA GLN A 148 5.47 -23.02 2.78
C GLN A 148 5.54 -21.75 1.92
N ILE A 149 5.90 -20.62 2.53
CA ILE A 149 6.20 -19.39 1.80
C ILE A 149 7.64 -19.47 1.31
N PRO A 150 7.92 -19.30 0.01
CA PRO A 150 9.30 -19.28 -0.51
C PRO A 150 10.17 -18.20 0.14
N ASP A 151 11.49 -18.40 0.10
CA ASP A 151 12.46 -17.55 0.83
C ASP A 151 12.52 -16.08 0.38
N ASP A 152 11.97 -15.73 -0.78
CA ASP A 152 11.91 -14.34 -1.29
C ASP A 152 10.48 -13.87 -1.54
N ASP A 153 9.49 -14.57 -1.00
CA ASP A 153 8.08 -14.29 -1.22
C ASP A 153 7.35 -13.89 0.07
N TYR A 154 6.25 -13.19 -0.11
CA TYR A 154 5.36 -12.75 0.96
C TYR A 154 3.94 -13.23 0.73
N PHE A 155 3.22 -13.54 1.81
CA PHE A 155 1.82 -13.88 1.76
C PHE A 155 0.97 -12.66 2.12
N MET A 156 0.20 -12.18 1.15
CA MET A 156 -0.56 -10.95 1.23
C MET A 156 -2.05 -11.23 1.47
N MET A 157 -2.66 -10.54 2.43
CA MET A 157 -4.10 -10.63 2.63
C MET A 157 -4.74 -9.25 2.73
N GLY A 158 -6.00 -9.15 2.29
CA GLY A 158 -6.80 -7.96 2.56
C GLY A 158 -7.39 -7.99 3.96
N ASP A 159 -7.56 -6.80 4.56
CA ASP A 159 -8.16 -6.68 5.88
C ASP A 159 -9.67 -7.03 5.85
N ASN A 160 -10.35 -6.76 4.74
CA ASN A 160 -11.70 -7.26 4.49
C ASN A 160 -11.64 -8.71 3.98
N ARG A 161 -11.38 -9.63 4.88
CA ARG A 161 -11.13 -11.05 4.59
C ARG A 161 -12.16 -11.70 3.67
N GLY A 162 -13.43 -11.36 3.82
CA GLY A 162 -14.53 -11.94 3.04
C GLY A 162 -14.66 -11.36 1.63
N GLN A 163 -14.16 -10.15 1.41
CA GLN A 163 -14.25 -9.44 0.12
C GLN A 163 -12.88 -9.15 -0.50
N SER A 164 -11.87 -9.90 -0.09
CA SER A 164 -10.54 -9.78 -0.65
C SER A 164 -10.20 -10.98 -1.51
N CYS A 165 -9.85 -10.70 -2.75
CA CYS A 165 -9.06 -11.61 -3.57
C CYS A 165 -7.59 -11.31 -3.26
N ASP A 166 -6.85 -12.30 -2.78
CA ASP A 166 -5.49 -12.14 -2.25
C ASP A 166 -4.68 -13.43 -2.35
N SER A 167 -3.57 -13.55 -1.62
CA SER A 167 -2.68 -14.70 -1.71
C SER A 167 -3.36 -16.05 -1.46
N ARG A 168 -4.53 -16.09 -0.83
CA ARG A 168 -5.36 -17.30 -0.72
C ARG A 168 -5.88 -17.78 -2.08
N ASP A 169 -5.94 -16.87 -3.05
CA ASP A 169 -6.50 -17.13 -4.39
C ASP A 169 -5.42 -17.26 -5.47
N TRP A 170 -4.31 -16.49 -5.38
CA TRP A 170 -3.27 -16.45 -6.39
C TRP A 170 -1.88 -16.91 -5.93
N GLY A 171 -1.67 -17.20 -4.62
CA GLY A 171 -0.37 -17.61 -4.09
C GLY A 171 0.46 -16.45 -3.52
N THR A 172 1.74 -16.67 -3.38
CA THR A 172 2.68 -15.72 -2.80
C THR A 172 3.07 -14.60 -3.77
N VAL A 173 3.66 -13.54 -3.25
CA VAL A 173 4.10 -12.37 -4.02
C VAL A 173 5.59 -12.19 -3.83
N PRO A 174 6.39 -12.26 -4.92
CA PRO A 174 7.82 -12.04 -4.84
C PRO A 174 8.19 -10.65 -4.32
N ARG A 175 9.28 -10.57 -3.55
CA ARG A 175 9.83 -9.31 -3.02
C ARG A 175 10.00 -8.23 -4.11
N GLY A 176 10.44 -8.64 -5.30
CA GLY A 176 10.64 -7.72 -6.43
C GLY A 176 9.36 -7.07 -6.96
N ASN A 177 8.19 -7.58 -6.59
CA ASN A 177 6.89 -6.98 -6.94
C ASN A 177 6.47 -5.89 -5.95
N ILE A 178 7.07 -5.81 -4.77
CA ILE A 178 6.75 -4.80 -3.75
C ILE A 178 7.23 -3.43 -4.23
N ILE A 179 6.31 -2.46 -4.26
CA ILE A 179 6.58 -1.10 -4.70
C ILE A 179 6.91 -0.20 -3.51
N GLY A 180 6.16 -0.32 -2.40
CA GLY A 180 6.40 0.50 -1.22
C GLY A 180 5.36 0.32 -0.13
N GLU A 181 5.68 0.82 1.06
CA GLU A 181 4.84 0.79 2.25
C GLU A 181 3.86 1.97 2.27
N VAL A 182 2.59 1.70 2.51
CA VAL A 182 1.58 2.75 2.78
C VAL A 182 1.79 3.27 4.19
N PHE A 183 2.28 4.49 4.31
CA PHE A 183 2.61 5.08 5.61
C PHE A 183 1.66 6.20 6.04
N ALA A 184 0.86 6.76 5.12
CA ALA A 184 -0.07 7.84 5.46
C ALA A 184 -1.30 7.86 4.54
N VAL A 185 -2.43 8.28 5.12
CA VAL A 185 -3.61 8.74 4.40
C VAL A 185 -3.56 10.26 4.35
N TYR A 186 -3.63 10.87 3.16
CA TYR A 186 -3.60 12.34 3.01
C TYR A 186 -4.95 12.93 2.57
N TRP A 187 -5.92 12.09 2.24
CA TRP A 187 -7.28 12.47 1.88
C TRP A 187 -8.24 11.31 2.18
N PRO A 188 -9.48 11.56 2.62
CA PRO A 188 -10.14 12.85 2.89
C PRO A 188 -9.66 13.50 4.20
N PRO A 189 -9.91 14.82 4.42
CA PRO A 189 -9.39 15.57 5.57
C PRO A 189 -9.65 14.93 6.94
N LYS A 190 -10.81 14.29 7.12
CA LYS A 190 -11.18 13.60 8.37
C LYS A 190 -10.38 12.33 8.65
N ARG A 191 -9.64 11.83 7.67
CA ARG A 191 -8.87 10.57 7.77
C ARG A 191 -7.36 10.76 7.62
N ILE A 192 -6.90 12.00 7.53
CA ILE A 192 -5.46 12.31 7.47
C ILE A 192 -4.76 11.75 8.70
N GLY A 193 -3.70 10.96 8.47
CA GLY A 193 -2.90 10.35 9.54
C GLY A 193 -1.91 9.34 9.03
N PHE A 194 -0.96 8.98 9.91
CA PHE A 194 -0.01 7.91 9.66
C PHE A 194 -0.65 6.53 9.90
N ARG A 195 -0.07 5.50 9.27
CA ARG A 195 -0.52 4.11 9.32
C ARG A 195 0.64 3.21 9.69
#